data_4cdc1debf57b3f8f17a726fffaf0711a
#
_entry.id   4cdc1debf57b3f8f17a726fffaf0711a
#
_cell.length_a   1.000
_cell.length_b   1.000
_cell.length_c   1.000
_cell.angle_alpha   90.00
_cell.angle_beta   90.00
_cell.angle_gamma   90.00
#
_symmetry.space_group_name_H-M   'P 1'
#
loop_
_entity.id
_entity.type
_entity.pdbx_description
1 polymer ?
#
loop_
_entity_poly.entity_id
_entity_poly.type
_entity_poly.pdbx_seq_one_letter_code
_entity_poly.pdbx_strand_id
1 'polypeptide(L)'
;MITELPDTTTKAIAAELAHARERHSLATGRVLTLLVAIDDSREDSIDETLATLRDASFEHPARVLVLISGDSEADTRLDAQVLVATDAGASEVVVMRLYGELTGHMGAVVTPLLLPDTPVVACWPQKAPKHPAGTQLGRIAQRRITNLRRGTNGVTLKQLTDGYEHGDSDMMWSRITPWRGIVASALDRHPGTRVHSAEIAGAAGDPSVDLAAGWLASSLGVDVTRCE
;
A
#
# COMPACT_ATOMS: atom_id res chain seq x y z
N MET A 1 10.43 18.52 -10.35
CA MET A 1 11.65 19.02 -9.64
C MET A 1 11.95 18.05 -8.50
N ILE A 2 13.21 17.68 -8.33
CA ILE A 2 13.70 16.80 -7.26
C ILE A 2 14.63 17.61 -6.39
N THR A 3 14.39 17.64 -5.08
CA THR A 3 15.27 18.26 -4.08
C THR A 3 15.84 17.15 -3.18
N GLU A 4 17.16 17.03 -3.14
CA GLU A 4 17.88 16.10 -2.28
C GLU A 4 18.13 16.73 -0.92
N LEU A 5 17.88 16.00 0.16
CA LEU A 5 18.06 16.40 1.54
C LEU A 5 18.83 15.31 2.31
N PRO A 6 20.16 15.23 2.15
CA PRO A 6 20.97 14.27 2.92
C PRO A 6 21.07 14.72 4.39
N ASP A 7 21.14 13.75 5.31
CA ASP A 7 21.27 13.96 6.76
C ASP A 7 20.31 15.04 7.29
N THR A 8 19.03 14.83 7.03
CA THR A 8 17.98 15.82 7.22
C THR A 8 17.09 15.54 8.43
N THR A 9 16.08 16.38 8.61
CA THR A 9 15.06 16.23 9.66
C THR A 9 13.66 16.36 9.08
N THR A 10 12.65 15.80 9.75
CA THR A 10 11.24 15.96 9.36
C THR A 10 10.82 17.44 9.27
N LYS A 11 11.41 18.32 10.10
CA LYS A 11 11.17 19.76 10.04
C LYS A 11 11.70 20.37 8.74
N ALA A 12 12.89 19.97 8.30
CA ALA A 12 13.47 20.44 7.03
C ALA A 12 12.67 19.93 5.82
N ILE A 13 12.23 18.66 5.86
CA ILE A 13 11.34 18.10 4.83
C ILE A 13 10.02 18.89 4.76
N ALA A 14 9.39 19.17 5.91
CA ALA A 14 8.15 19.95 5.96
C ALA A 14 8.34 21.38 5.41
N ALA A 15 9.48 22.02 5.69
CA ALA A 15 9.81 23.34 5.16
C ALA A 15 9.98 23.30 3.62
N GLU A 16 10.68 22.30 3.09
CA GLU A 16 10.83 22.15 1.63
C GLU A 16 9.49 21.89 0.93
N LEU A 17 8.62 21.06 1.52
CA LEU A 17 7.26 20.87 1.01
C LEU A 17 6.45 22.18 0.99
N ALA A 18 6.58 23.02 2.00
CA ALA A 18 5.92 24.33 2.04
C ALA A 18 6.46 25.27 0.95
N HIS A 19 7.79 25.38 0.81
CA HIS A 19 8.44 26.17 -0.23
C HIS A 19 8.09 25.70 -1.65
N ALA A 20 8.00 24.38 -1.86
CA ALA A 20 7.63 23.82 -3.16
C ALA A 20 6.18 24.20 -3.54
N ARG A 21 5.27 24.23 -2.57
CA ARG A 21 3.87 24.68 -2.80
C ARG A 21 3.79 26.14 -3.19
N GLU A 22 4.52 27.01 -2.47
CA GLU A 22 4.53 28.45 -2.74
C GLU A 22 5.08 28.75 -4.14
N ARG A 23 6.18 28.09 -4.52
CA ARG A 23 6.84 28.27 -5.82
C ARG A 23 6.00 27.81 -7.01
N HIS A 24 5.21 26.77 -6.85
CA HIS A 24 4.52 26.11 -7.97
C HIS A 24 3.01 26.34 -8.01
N SER A 25 2.44 27.15 -7.11
CA SER A 25 0.99 27.38 -7.00
C SER A 25 0.19 26.07 -7.07
N LEU A 26 0.67 25.02 -6.42
CA LEU A 26 0.08 23.70 -6.51
C LEU A 26 -1.35 23.71 -5.98
N ALA A 27 -2.26 23.14 -6.76
CA ALA A 27 -3.66 23.02 -6.37
C ALA A 27 -3.81 22.30 -5.03
N THR A 28 -4.75 22.74 -4.20
CA THR A 28 -4.97 22.26 -2.82
C THR A 28 -5.78 20.98 -2.73
N GLY A 29 -5.96 20.24 -3.84
CA GLY A 29 -6.90 19.14 -3.95
C GLY A 29 -6.36 17.75 -3.55
N ARG A 30 -5.40 17.64 -2.63
CA ARG A 30 -4.94 16.32 -2.16
C ARG A 30 -6.00 15.65 -1.33
N VAL A 31 -6.36 14.42 -1.71
CA VAL A 31 -7.48 13.68 -1.13
C VAL A 31 -7.07 12.71 -0.03
N LEU A 32 -5.77 12.36 0.05
CA LEU A 32 -5.26 11.42 1.05
C LEU A 32 -3.74 11.57 1.29
N THR A 33 -3.27 10.99 2.39
CA THR A 33 -1.85 10.69 2.61
C THR A 33 -1.61 9.19 2.44
N LEU A 34 -0.70 8.80 1.55
CA LEU A 34 -0.29 7.42 1.33
C LEU A 34 1.09 7.18 1.98
N LEU A 35 1.15 6.31 2.96
CA LEU A 35 2.39 5.83 3.59
C LEU A 35 2.81 4.52 2.92
N VAL A 36 4.00 4.46 2.34
CA VAL A 36 4.51 3.27 1.67
C VAL A 36 5.75 2.78 2.40
N ALA A 37 5.69 1.61 3.00
CA ALA A 37 6.83 1.00 3.69
C ALA A 37 7.53 -0.01 2.78
N ILE A 38 8.82 0.19 2.57
CA ILE A 38 9.69 -0.62 1.72
C ILE A 38 10.89 -1.10 2.55
N ASP A 39 11.32 -2.33 2.32
CA ASP A 39 12.55 -2.90 2.86
C ASP A 39 13.69 -2.68 1.83
N ASP A 40 14.83 -2.16 2.27
CA ASP A 40 15.99 -1.82 1.40
C ASP A 40 16.71 -3.05 0.80
N SER A 41 16.22 -4.25 1.08
CA SER A 41 16.86 -5.49 0.66
C SER A 41 16.96 -5.72 -0.87
N ARG A 42 16.35 -4.86 -1.70
CA ARG A 42 16.31 -4.99 -3.17
C ARG A 42 16.14 -3.63 -3.86
N GLU A 43 17.23 -3.03 -4.28
CA GLU A 43 17.23 -1.72 -4.99
C GLU A 43 16.31 -1.71 -6.24
N ASP A 44 16.39 -2.72 -7.10
CA ASP A 44 15.53 -2.84 -8.30
C ASP A 44 14.03 -2.75 -7.97
N SER A 45 13.65 -3.27 -6.82
CA SER A 45 12.27 -3.30 -6.34
C SER A 45 11.80 -1.94 -5.80
N ILE A 46 12.72 -1.11 -5.33
CA ILE A 46 12.44 0.27 -4.90
C ILE A 46 12.09 1.11 -6.13
N ASP A 47 12.91 1.06 -7.18
CA ASP A 47 12.70 1.83 -8.40
C ASP A 47 11.39 1.45 -9.11
N GLU A 48 11.06 0.15 -9.18
CA GLU A 48 9.76 -0.32 -9.72
C GLU A 48 8.59 0.23 -8.90
N THR A 49 8.72 0.21 -7.57
CA THR A 49 7.68 0.74 -6.68
C THR A 49 7.51 2.25 -6.86
N LEU A 50 8.61 3.01 -6.92
CA LEU A 50 8.57 4.45 -7.13
C LEU A 50 7.99 4.83 -8.49
N ALA A 51 8.31 4.08 -9.56
CA ALA A 51 7.71 4.26 -10.87
C ALA A 51 6.18 4.06 -10.84
N THR A 52 5.73 2.96 -10.21
CA THR A 52 4.30 2.67 -10.04
C THR A 52 3.58 3.75 -9.23
N LEU A 53 4.20 4.26 -8.17
CA LEU A 53 3.64 5.33 -7.34
C LEU A 53 3.53 6.65 -8.12
N ARG A 54 4.51 6.97 -8.96
CA ARG A 54 4.44 8.13 -9.84
C ARG A 54 3.25 8.02 -10.80
N ASP A 55 3.11 6.90 -11.48
CA ASP A 55 2.00 6.67 -12.43
C ASP A 55 0.65 6.80 -11.72
N ALA A 56 0.46 6.18 -10.57
CA ALA A 56 -0.76 6.28 -9.78
C ALA A 56 -1.05 7.71 -9.29
N SER A 57 -0.01 8.52 -9.04
CA SER A 57 -0.14 9.90 -8.55
C SER A 57 -0.71 10.87 -9.59
N PHE A 58 -0.66 10.53 -10.89
CA PHE A 58 -1.31 11.30 -11.95
C PHE A 58 -2.84 11.24 -11.86
N GLU A 59 -3.38 10.08 -11.47
CA GLU A 59 -4.83 9.87 -11.41
C GLU A 59 -5.43 10.31 -10.06
N HIS A 60 -4.62 10.19 -8.99
CA HIS A 60 -5.08 10.41 -7.61
C HIS A 60 -4.15 11.38 -6.87
N PRO A 61 -4.46 12.69 -6.85
CA PRO A 61 -3.67 13.67 -6.12
C PRO A 61 -3.54 13.31 -4.64
N ALA A 62 -2.32 13.04 -4.20
CA ALA A 62 -2.02 12.57 -2.85
C ALA A 62 -0.70 13.15 -2.32
N ARG A 63 -0.53 13.12 -1.01
CA ARG A 63 0.80 13.14 -0.42
C ARG A 63 1.29 11.71 -0.26
N VAL A 64 2.37 11.34 -0.92
CA VAL A 64 2.99 10.02 -0.84
C VAL A 64 4.26 10.12 -0.01
N LEU A 65 4.31 9.41 1.10
CA LEU A 65 5.46 9.30 1.99
C LEU A 65 6.02 7.88 1.88
N VAL A 66 7.13 7.72 1.19
CA VAL A 66 7.82 6.44 1.02
C VAL A 66 8.88 6.32 2.10
N LEU A 67 8.82 5.26 2.89
CA LEU A 67 9.77 4.95 3.96
C LEU A 67 10.55 3.70 3.58
N ILE A 68 11.83 3.85 3.38
CA ILE A 68 12.77 2.79 3.07
C ILE A 68 13.58 2.50 4.32
N SER A 69 13.44 1.28 4.88
CA SER A 69 14.26 0.83 6.01
C SER A 69 15.63 0.42 5.51
N GLY A 70 16.64 1.20 5.82
CA GLY A 70 18.05 0.85 5.63
C GLY A 70 18.60 0.03 6.81
N ASP A 71 19.91 0.08 6.98
CA ASP A 71 20.63 -0.64 8.04
C ASP A 71 20.27 -0.11 9.43
N SER A 72 19.70 -0.97 10.29
CA SER A 72 19.33 -0.65 11.67
C SER A 72 20.53 -0.51 12.60
N GLU A 73 21.67 -1.07 12.25
CA GLU A 73 22.91 -1.02 13.04
C GLU A 73 23.80 0.18 12.67
N ALA A 74 23.47 0.90 11.61
CA ALA A 74 24.18 2.11 11.20
C ALA A 74 23.91 3.29 12.15
N ASP A 75 24.70 4.34 12.02
CA ASP A 75 24.44 5.61 12.71
C ASP A 75 23.05 6.16 12.34
N THR A 76 22.36 6.68 13.34
CA THR A 76 21.01 7.24 13.17
C THR A 76 21.02 8.41 12.20
N ARG A 77 20.37 8.25 11.04
CA ARG A 77 20.34 9.25 9.97
C ARG A 77 19.03 9.15 9.17
N LEU A 78 18.58 10.30 8.68
CA LEU A 78 17.47 10.42 7.74
C LEU A 78 17.96 11.09 6.46
N ASP A 79 17.90 10.39 5.33
CA ASP A 79 18.07 11.00 4.01
C ASP A 79 16.71 11.11 3.33
N ALA A 80 16.45 12.20 2.62
CA ALA A 80 15.19 12.38 1.93
C ALA A 80 15.33 12.99 0.54
N GLN A 81 14.36 12.67 -0.32
CA GLN A 81 14.16 13.29 -1.63
C GLN A 81 12.73 13.82 -1.67
N VAL A 82 12.57 15.08 -2.03
CA VAL A 82 11.25 15.70 -2.22
C VAL A 82 11.01 15.88 -3.72
N LEU A 83 9.99 15.21 -4.23
CA LEU A 83 9.56 15.26 -5.63
C LEU A 83 8.22 15.97 -5.70
N VAL A 84 8.18 17.06 -6.45
CA VAL A 84 6.96 17.82 -6.71
C VAL A 84 6.75 17.87 -8.21
N ALA A 85 5.64 17.31 -8.67
CA ALA A 85 5.29 17.28 -10.08
C ALA A 85 4.34 18.44 -10.40
N THR A 86 4.76 19.33 -11.30
CA THR A 86 3.92 20.43 -11.81
C THR A 86 2.97 19.97 -12.90
N ASP A 87 3.32 18.90 -13.65
CA ASP A 87 2.60 18.43 -14.83
C ASP A 87 1.70 17.23 -14.53
N ALA A 88 1.77 16.66 -13.30
CA ALA A 88 1.12 15.42 -12.89
C ALA A 88 0.01 15.61 -11.86
N GLY A 89 -0.68 16.75 -11.87
CA GLY A 89 -1.63 17.05 -10.79
C GLY A 89 -0.93 17.35 -9.47
N ALA A 90 -1.70 17.52 -8.41
CA ALA A 90 -1.26 18.07 -7.12
C ALA A 90 -0.55 17.06 -6.19
N SER A 91 0.17 16.08 -6.72
CA SER A 91 0.85 15.07 -5.89
C SER A 91 2.22 15.56 -5.39
N GLU A 92 2.52 15.21 -4.15
CA GLU A 92 3.82 15.39 -3.51
C GLU A 92 4.36 14.02 -3.12
N VAL A 93 5.55 13.69 -3.55
CA VAL A 93 6.20 12.42 -3.18
C VAL A 93 7.45 12.74 -2.37
N VAL A 94 7.54 12.19 -1.17
CA VAL A 94 8.72 12.27 -0.32
C VAL A 94 9.26 10.85 -0.15
N VAL A 95 10.47 10.62 -0.60
CA VAL A 95 11.19 9.36 -0.38
C VAL A 95 12.14 9.55 0.78
N MET A 96 12.02 8.74 1.83
CA MET A 96 12.82 8.82 3.05
C MET A 96 13.56 7.50 3.27
N ARG A 97 14.88 7.56 3.40
CA ARG A 97 15.72 6.45 3.82
C ARG A 97 16.07 6.61 5.28
N LEU A 98 15.69 5.63 6.10
CA LEU A 98 15.85 5.64 7.54
C LEU A 98 16.98 4.69 7.93
N TYR A 99 17.90 5.15 8.77
CA TYR A 99 19.02 4.36 9.28
C TYR A 99 19.05 4.38 10.80
N GLY A 100 19.71 3.37 11.38
CA GLY A 100 19.86 3.23 12.82
C GLY A 100 18.50 3.15 13.53
N GLU A 101 18.36 3.83 14.65
CA GLU A 101 17.14 3.83 15.48
C GLU A 101 15.88 4.29 14.74
N LEU A 102 16.00 5.12 13.68
CA LEU A 102 14.84 5.62 12.94
C LEU A 102 14.08 4.51 12.22
N THR A 103 14.72 3.39 11.88
CA THR A 103 14.05 2.22 11.29
C THR A 103 12.95 1.67 12.19
N GLY A 104 13.13 1.76 13.52
CA GLY A 104 12.16 1.40 14.54
C GLY A 104 11.15 2.51 14.90
N HIS A 105 11.26 3.71 14.30
CA HIS A 105 10.46 4.90 14.68
C HIS A 105 9.70 5.54 13.52
N MET A 106 9.32 4.75 12.50
CA MET A 106 8.62 5.23 11.30
C MET A 106 7.40 6.10 11.59
N GLY A 107 6.59 5.72 12.60
CA GLY A 107 5.40 6.48 12.98
C GLY A 107 5.72 7.90 13.43
N ALA A 108 6.80 8.07 14.22
CA ALA A 108 7.25 9.38 14.65
C ALA A 108 7.77 10.24 13.49
N VAL A 109 8.45 9.61 12.54
CA VAL A 109 8.98 10.27 11.34
C VAL A 109 7.86 10.82 10.45
N VAL A 110 6.78 10.05 10.22
CA VAL A 110 5.71 10.48 9.29
C VAL A 110 4.71 11.45 9.92
N THR A 111 4.46 11.36 11.22
CA THR A 111 3.40 12.14 11.89
C THR A 111 3.47 13.65 11.59
N PRO A 112 4.65 14.32 11.66
CA PRO A 112 4.73 15.76 11.33
C PRO A 112 4.49 16.10 9.86
N LEU A 113 4.50 15.09 8.98
CA LEU A 113 4.37 15.25 7.52
C LEU A 113 2.97 14.90 7.02
N LEU A 114 2.07 14.41 7.86
CA LEU A 114 0.70 14.09 7.48
C LEU A 114 -0.08 15.34 7.08
N LEU A 115 -0.99 15.17 6.13
CA LEU A 115 -1.95 16.22 5.80
C LEU A 115 -3.05 16.25 6.86
N PRO A 116 -3.39 17.42 7.40
CA PRO A 116 -4.52 17.54 8.31
C PRO A 116 -5.83 17.17 7.60
N ASP A 117 -6.76 16.59 8.34
CA ASP A 117 -8.14 16.32 7.91
C ASP A 117 -8.28 15.44 6.64
N THR A 118 -7.23 14.70 6.28
CA THR A 118 -7.28 13.75 5.16
C THR A 118 -7.08 12.31 5.64
N PRO A 119 -7.73 11.33 4.96
CA PRO A 119 -7.49 9.94 5.30
C PRO A 119 -6.03 9.53 5.05
N VAL A 120 -5.53 8.66 5.92
CA VAL A 120 -4.21 8.06 5.82
C VAL A 120 -4.35 6.61 5.40
N VAL A 121 -3.61 6.22 4.37
CA VAL A 121 -3.54 4.84 3.88
C VAL A 121 -2.11 4.35 4.07
N ALA A 122 -1.92 3.20 4.71
CA ALA A 122 -0.61 2.54 4.80
C ALA A 122 -0.54 1.37 3.80
N CYS A 123 0.57 1.25 3.10
CA CYS A 123 0.78 0.23 2.07
C CYS A 123 2.14 -0.47 2.27
N TRP A 124 2.13 -1.79 2.17
CA TRP A 124 3.31 -2.65 2.16
C TRP A 124 3.35 -3.41 0.83
N PRO A 125 3.94 -2.85 -0.24
CA PRO A 125 3.90 -3.43 -1.58
C PRO A 125 4.76 -4.70 -1.70
N GLN A 126 5.74 -4.88 -0.82
CA GLN A 126 6.73 -5.97 -0.91
C GLN A 126 6.63 -6.94 0.26
N LYS A 127 6.83 -6.49 1.49
CA LYS A 127 6.90 -7.32 2.71
C LYS A 127 5.77 -6.92 3.66
N ALA A 128 4.67 -7.65 3.57
CA ALA A 128 3.54 -7.43 4.46
C ALA A 128 3.90 -7.78 5.91
N PRO A 129 3.54 -6.96 6.90
CA PRO A 129 3.60 -7.36 8.30
C PRO A 129 2.50 -8.39 8.59
N LYS A 130 2.73 -9.29 9.56
CA LYS A 130 1.73 -10.30 9.96
C LYS A 130 0.46 -9.67 10.53
N HIS A 131 0.58 -8.51 11.18
CA HIS A 131 -0.51 -7.74 11.77
C HIS A 131 -0.40 -6.28 11.33
N PRO A 132 -0.94 -5.91 10.17
CA PRO A 132 -0.81 -4.56 9.62
C PRO A 132 -1.29 -3.47 10.58
N ALA A 133 -2.45 -3.66 11.21
CA ALA A 133 -3.03 -2.71 12.16
C ALA A 133 -2.18 -2.53 13.43
N GLY A 134 -1.42 -3.54 13.85
CA GLY A 134 -0.52 -3.50 15.01
C GLY A 134 0.78 -2.73 14.76
N THR A 135 1.14 -2.41 13.51
CA THR A 135 2.35 -1.64 13.18
C THR A 135 2.20 -0.16 13.53
N GLN A 136 3.32 0.57 13.62
CA GLN A 136 3.28 2.01 13.87
C GLN A 136 2.51 2.77 12.77
N LEU A 137 2.74 2.42 11.50
CA LEU A 137 2.05 3.03 10.37
C LEU A 137 0.58 2.59 10.30
N GLY A 138 0.31 1.32 10.61
CA GLY A 138 -1.04 0.78 10.61
C GLY A 138 -1.97 1.39 11.65
N ARG A 139 -1.43 1.77 12.82
CA ARG A 139 -2.19 2.49 13.86
C ARG A 139 -2.57 3.91 13.48
N ILE A 140 -1.79 4.56 12.63
CA ILE A 140 -2.08 5.91 12.11
C ILE A 140 -3.11 5.84 10.97
N ALA A 141 -3.09 4.76 10.18
CA ALA A 141 -3.86 4.62 8.96
C ALA A 141 -5.29 4.13 9.19
N GLN A 142 -6.26 4.71 8.47
CA GLN A 142 -7.64 4.22 8.38
C GLN A 142 -7.78 3.04 7.42
N ARG A 143 -6.88 2.92 6.44
CA ARG A 143 -6.80 1.79 5.50
C ARG A 143 -5.39 1.25 5.45
N ARG A 144 -5.27 -0.07 5.38
CA ARG A 144 -4.00 -0.79 5.33
C ARG A 144 -4.04 -1.76 4.16
N ILE A 145 -3.04 -1.65 3.29
CA ILE A 145 -2.98 -2.42 2.04
C ILE A 145 -1.71 -3.26 2.04
N THR A 146 -1.87 -4.56 1.94
CA THR A 146 -0.78 -5.51 1.76
C THR A 146 -0.73 -6.03 0.33
N ASN A 147 0.30 -6.80 -0.01
CA ASN A 147 0.45 -7.43 -1.31
C ASN A 147 0.98 -8.86 -1.11
N LEU A 148 0.08 -9.82 -1.03
CA LEU A 148 0.39 -11.24 -0.95
C LEU A 148 0.72 -11.83 -2.32
N ARG A 149 1.66 -11.24 -3.04
CA ARG A 149 2.11 -11.80 -4.29
C ARG A 149 2.81 -13.14 -4.06
N ARG A 150 2.52 -14.14 -4.89
CA ARG A 150 3.07 -15.49 -4.80
C ARG A 150 4.59 -15.47 -4.56
N GLY A 151 5.02 -16.02 -3.42
CA GLY A 151 6.42 -16.27 -3.10
C GLY A 151 7.29 -15.07 -2.71
N THR A 152 6.73 -13.89 -2.43
CA THR A 152 7.55 -12.69 -2.23
C THR A 152 7.77 -12.23 -0.79
N ASN A 153 6.93 -12.60 0.19
CA ASN A 153 7.01 -11.94 1.50
C ASN A 153 6.85 -12.82 2.76
N GLY A 154 6.72 -14.14 2.58
CA GLY A 154 6.71 -15.07 3.73
C GLY A 154 5.49 -14.97 4.67
N VAL A 155 4.54 -14.08 4.40
CA VAL A 155 3.26 -13.96 5.13
C VAL A 155 2.17 -14.65 4.30
N THR A 156 1.29 -15.40 4.96
CA THR A 156 0.19 -16.10 4.31
C THR A 156 -1.12 -15.34 4.47
N LEU A 157 -2.09 -15.62 3.59
CA LEU A 157 -3.45 -15.08 3.72
C LEU A 157 -4.06 -15.45 5.07
N LYS A 158 -3.84 -16.68 5.54
CA LYS A 158 -4.32 -17.11 6.86
C LYS A 158 -3.80 -16.23 7.99
N GLN A 159 -2.50 -15.90 7.98
CA GLN A 159 -1.91 -15.03 9.02
C GLN A 159 -2.51 -13.62 8.99
N LEU A 160 -2.78 -13.06 7.79
CA LEU A 160 -3.45 -11.77 7.68
C LEU A 160 -4.92 -11.84 8.14
N THR A 161 -5.59 -12.95 7.84
CA THR A 161 -6.98 -13.16 8.27
C THR A 161 -7.10 -13.32 9.78
N ASP A 162 -6.16 -14.04 10.41
CA ASP A 162 -6.13 -14.23 11.87
C ASP A 162 -5.91 -12.90 12.62
N GLY A 163 -5.23 -11.94 11.99
CA GLY A 163 -4.98 -10.60 12.53
C GLY A 163 -5.78 -9.48 11.86
N TYR A 164 -6.85 -9.82 11.14
CA TYR A 164 -7.64 -8.85 10.39
C TYR A 164 -8.32 -7.83 11.29
N GLU A 165 -8.15 -6.57 10.95
CA GLU A 165 -8.93 -5.46 11.49
C GLU A 165 -9.65 -4.69 10.39
N HIS A 166 -10.77 -4.06 10.74
CA HIS A 166 -11.55 -3.25 9.79
C HIS A 166 -10.65 -2.18 9.13
N GLY A 167 -10.64 -2.18 7.80
CA GLY A 167 -9.76 -1.32 7.00
C GLY A 167 -8.55 -2.04 6.41
N ASP A 168 -8.31 -3.31 6.75
CA ASP A 168 -7.30 -4.14 6.11
C ASP A 168 -7.79 -4.62 4.75
N SER A 169 -6.88 -4.66 3.79
CA SER A 169 -7.12 -5.16 2.44
C SER A 169 -5.82 -5.67 1.83
N ASP A 170 -5.93 -6.44 0.76
CA ASP A 170 -4.77 -6.91 -0.01
C ASP A 170 -4.95 -6.60 -1.50
N MET A 171 -3.84 -6.30 -2.19
CA MET A 171 -3.85 -6.01 -3.63
C MET A 171 -4.39 -7.17 -4.47
N MET A 172 -4.34 -8.41 -3.97
CA MET A 172 -4.93 -9.57 -4.64
C MET A 172 -6.44 -9.43 -4.81
N TRP A 173 -7.11 -8.74 -3.88
CA TRP A 173 -8.54 -8.44 -4.01
C TRP A 173 -8.86 -7.63 -5.28
N SER A 174 -8.06 -6.60 -5.56
CA SER A 174 -8.22 -5.81 -6.79
C SER A 174 -7.90 -6.63 -8.05
N ARG A 175 -6.90 -7.52 -7.97
CA ARG A 175 -6.52 -8.39 -9.11
C ARG A 175 -7.61 -9.36 -9.52
N ILE A 176 -8.38 -9.91 -8.58
CA ILE A 176 -9.49 -10.81 -8.89
C ILE A 176 -10.78 -10.06 -9.28
N THR A 177 -10.80 -8.73 -9.22
CA THR A 177 -12.01 -7.94 -9.55
C THR A 177 -12.54 -8.18 -10.97
N PRO A 178 -11.72 -8.20 -12.04
CA PRO A 178 -12.21 -8.51 -13.37
C PRO A 178 -12.82 -9.93 -13.48
N TRP A 179 -12.17 -10.91 -12.85
CA TRP A 179 -12.65 -12.27 -12.78
C TRP A 179 -14.01 -12.36 -12.04
N ARG A 180 -14.14 -11.70 -10.89
CA ARG A 180 -15.42 -11.64 -10.14
C ARG A 180 -16.54 -11.03 -10.99
N GLY A 181 -16.23 -9.97 -11.75
CA GLY A 181 -17.18 -9.35 -12.67
C GLY A 181 -17.66 -10.32 -13.77
N ILE A 182 -16.75 -11.10 -14.34
CA ILE A 182 -17.10 -12.13 -15.35
C ILE A 182 -18.01 -13.21 -14.75
N VAL A 183 -17.65 -13.74 -13.57
CA VAL A 183 -18.45 -14.77 -12.89
C VAL A 183 -19.84 -14.24 -12.53
N ALA A 184 -19.95 -13.05 -11.95
CA ALA A 184 -21.23 -12.42 -11.63
C ALA A 184 -22.09 -12.27 -12.90
N SER A 185 -21.53 -11.74 -13.99
CA SER A 185 -22.25 -11.59 -15.26
C SER A 185 -22.65 -12.92 -15.88
N ALA A 186 -21.89 -14.00 -15.66
CA ALA A 186 -22.29 -15.33 -16.12
C ALA A 186 -23.50 -15.86 -15.34
N LEU A 187 -23.54 -15.65 -14.03
CA LEU A 187 -24.67 -16.04 -13.18
C LEU A 187 -25.93 -15.25 -13.50
N ASP A 188 -25.83 -13.96 -13.82
CA ASP A 188 -26.96 -13.11 -14.22
C ASP A 188 -27.72 -13.61 -15.46
N ARG A 189 -27.06 -14.41 -16.32
CA ARG A 189 -27.72 -15.05 -17.46
C ARG A 189 -28.64 -16.21 -17.10
N HIS A 190 -28.59 -16.67 -15.87
CA HIS A 190 -29.38 -17.78 -15.36
C HIS A 190 -30.25 -17.36 -14.16
N PRO A 191 -31.15 -16.36 -14.35
CA PRO A 191 -31.98 -15.85 -13.25
C PRO A 191 -32.86 -16.96 -12.71
N GLY A 192 -32.90 -17.08 -11.37
CA GLY A 192 -33.69 -18.09 -10.68
C GLY A 192 -33.03 -19.47 -10.56
N THR A 193 -31.84 -19.67 -11.14
CA THR A 193 -31.06 -20.91 -10.91
C THR A 193 -30.38 -20.84 -9.55
N ARG A 194 -30.60 -21.85 -8.70
CA ARG A 194 -29.94 -21.97 -7.42
C ARG A 194 -28.60 -22.69 -7.57
N VAL A 195 -27.53 -22.04 -7.13
CA VAL A 195 -26.21 -22.68 -7.00
C VAL A 195 -26.21 -23.53 -5.73
N HIS A 196 -25.76 -24.77 -5.79
CA HIS A 196 -25.69 -25.69 -4.66
C HIS A 196 -24.27 -25.92 -4.15
N SER A 197 -23.29 -25.82 -5.02
CA SER A 197 -21.86 -25.92 -4.70
C SER A 197 -21.04 -25.21 -5.77
N ALA A 198 -19.82 -24.87 -5.45
CA ALA A 198 -18.87 -24.32 -6.42
C ALA A 198 -17.50 -25.00 -6.25
N GLU A 199 -16.76 -25.06 -7.33
CA GLU A 199 -15.38 -25.55 -7.34
C GLU A 199 -14.50 -24.50 -8.02
N ILE A 200 -13.34 -24.25 -7.44
CA ILE A 200 -12.35 -23.34 -7.98
C ILE A 200 -10.99 -24.03 -8.05
N ALA A 201 -10.39 -24.06 -9.25
CA ALA A 201 -9.07 -24.61 -9.48
C ALA A 201 -8.03 -23.52 -9.66
N GLY A 202 -6.83 -23.75 -9.15
CA GLY A 202 -5.70 -22.84 -9.32
C GLY A 202 -4.45 -23.30 -8.61
N ALA A 203 -3.32 -22.66 -8.90
CA ALA A 203 -2.04 -23.09 -8.40
C ALA A 203 -1.98 -23.15 -6.86
N ALA A 204 -1.31 -24.17 -6.33
CA ALA A 204 -1.06 -24.34 -4.91
C ALA A 204 -0.49 -23.08 -4.27
N GLY A 205 -1.02 -22.67 -3.13
CA GLY A 205 -0.55 -21.51 -2.37
C GLY A 205 -0.74 -20.16 -3.07
N ASP A 206 -1.57 -20.06 -4.11
CA ASP A 206 -1.92 -18.77 -4.71
C ASP A 206 -3.03 -18.08 -3.90
N PRO A 207 -2.74 -16.97 -3.20
CA PRO A 207 -3.72 -16.28 -2.37
C PRO A 207 -4.91 -15.72 -3.17
N SER A 208 -4.76 -15.51 -4.47
CA SER A 208 -5.86 -15.05 -5.34
C SER A 208 -6.97 -16.10 -5.42
N VAL A 209 -6.59 -17.39 -5.47
CA VAL A 209 -7.54 -18.51 -5.51
C VAL A 209 -8.29 -18.64 -4.19
N ASP A 210 -7.60 -18.48 -3.07
CA ASP A 210 -8.20 -18.55 -1.74
C ASP A 210 -9.18 -17.38 -1.50
N LEU A 211 -8.80 -16.16 -1.93
CA LEU A 211 -9.69 -14.97 -1.88
C LEU A 211 -10.91 -15.14 -2.78
N ALA A 212 -10.73 -15.71 -3.98
CA ALA A 212 -11.82 -15.98 -4.91
C ALA A 212 -12.78 -17.06 -4.38
N ALA A 213 -12.25 -18.13 -3.76
CA ALA A 213 -13.04 -19.16 -3.08
C ALA A 213 -13.88 -18.56 -1.94
N GLY A 214 -13.24 -17.77 -1.07
CA GLY A 214 -13.93 -17.06 0.01
C GLY A 214 -15.02 -16.11 -0.49
N TRP A 215 -14.77 -15.39 -1.57
CA TRP A 215 -15.77 -14.52 -2.18
C TRP A 215 -16.97 -15.31 -2.73
N LEU A 216 -16.72 -16.42 -3.44
CA LEU A 216 -17.80 -17.30 -3.91
C LEU A 216 -18.63 -17.84 -2.77
N ALA A 217 -17.99 -18.40 -1.74
CA ALA A 217 -18.67 -18.94 -0.57
C ALA A 217 -19.55 -17.88 0.12
N SER A 218 -19.01 -16.67 0.33
CA SER A 218 -19.73 -15.56 0.96
C SER A 218 -20.88 -15.03 0.10
N SER A 219 -20.68 -14.92 -1.22
CA SER A 219 -21.66 -14.32 -2.13
C SER A 219 -22.81 -15.26 -2.48
N LEU A 220 -22.53 -16.55 -2.58
CA LEU A 220 -23.51 -17.58 -2.98
C LEU A 220 -24.14 -18.31 -1.80
N GLY A 221 -23.51 -18.26 -0.61
CA GLY A 221 -23.93 -19.01 0.57
C GLY A 221 -23.82 -20.52 0.40
N VAL A 222 -22.80 -21.01 -0.33
CA VAL A 222 -22.58 -22.43 -0.63
C VAL A 222 -21.18 -22.87 -0.26
N ASP A 223 -21.00 -24.17 -0.14
CA ASP A 223 -19.67 -24.76 0.01
C ASP A 223 -18.86 -24.61 -1.27
N VAL A 224 -17.60 -24.21 -1.12
CA VAL A 224 -16.65 -24.04 -2.23
C VAL A 224 -15.47 -24.97 -2.02
N THR A 225 -15.25 -25.87 -2.97
CA THR A 225 -14.10 -26.76 -3.00
C THR A 225 -12.95 -26.12 -3.77
N ARG A 226 -11.77 -26.07 -3.16
CA ARG A 226 -10.55 -25.64 -3.83
C ARG A 226 -9.78 -26.85 -4.35
N CYS A 227 -9.47 -26.86 -5.65
CA CYS A 227 -8.67 -27.87 -6.34
C CYS A 227 -7.35 -27.27 -6.86
N GLU A 228 -6.35 -28.13 -7.10
CA GLU A 228 -5.06 -27.78 -7.70
C GLU A 228 -4.98 -28.19 -9.17
#